data_71f0b9f59e9076d7e1cea71db1406253
#
_entry.id   71f0b9f59e9076d7e1cea71db1406253
#
_cell.length_a   1.000
_cell.length_b   1.000
_cell.length_c   1.000
_cell.angle_alpha   90.00
_cell.angle_beta   90.00
_cell.angle_gamma   90.00
#
_symmetry.space_group_name_H-M   'P 1'
#
loop_
_entity.id
_entity.type
_entity.pdbx_description
1 polymer ?
#
loop_
_entity_poly.entity_id
_entity_poly.type
_entity_poly.pdbx_seq_one_letter_code
_entity_poly.pdbx_strand_id
1 'polypeptide(L)'
;MTDEVGLQVLRDNYEQNVVLEQSRQHSGPMLRAHQRVMHGLESSGLLNRAVEYLPTDAQIDALHNAGKGLTSPELSVLMAYVKIDMKQVKPETTLYDEPWCSEVLRSYFPSALRTKFADLMETHPLRKQIISTVLTNDMVNHGGITFAARAVEETGAGQDEIVRAYKVTREVFNFTEIWDAIEALDGSASTDCQTELYLESRRLVDRSVRWFLQARGGRLDVDAEIAKFQARVTQIRSAVPQLLRGAELERYNKHTARLVDMGAPAALAQRVAGLLDEFSLLDIIEIADRANQDAAQVSRLYFALSERFEVDRLLHHITALPRDDRWSSNARSALRSDLYAALAGLTWRVVQAMPADMDQDARIQQWEDRFAEGVARTRSTLNEIAVSEQSDLATLSVALRAIRTLVGQGAS
;
A
#
# COMPACT_ATOMS: atom_id res chain seq x y z
N MET A 1 0.06 -0.78 35.69
CA MET A 1 -0.58 0.47 35.20
C MET A 1 0.46 1.54 34.87
N THR A 2 1.27 2.02 35.84
CA THR A 2 2.32 3.03 35.57
C THR A 2 3.35 2.54 34.55
N ASP A 3 3.83 1.31 34.69
CA ASP A 3 4.79 0.71 33.78
C ASP A 3 4.20 0.52 32.35
N GLU A 4 2.94 0.14 32.27
CA GLU A 4 2.24 -0.01 30.99
C GLU A 4 2.09 1.33 30.25
N VAL A 5 1.74 2.40 30.98
CA VAL A 5 1.70 3.76 30.42
C VAL A 5 3.11 4.21 29.99
N GLY A 6 4.12 3.94 30.83
CA GLY A 6 5.50 4.23 30.49
C GLY A 6 5.97 3.55 29.20
N LEU A 7 5.66 2.24 29.05
CA LEU A 7 5.97 1.49 27.85
C LEU A 7 5.23 2.02 26.63
N GLN A 8 3.95 2.40 26.76
CA GLN A 8 3.19 3.01 25.68
C GLN A 8 3.83 4.33 25.19
N VAL A 9 4.21 5.20 26.12
CA VAL A 9 4.89 6.47 25.79
C VAL A 9 6.23 6.23 25.11
N LEU A 10 7.01 5.26 25.59
CA LEU A 10 8.27 4.89 24.96
C LEU A 10 8.06 4.35 23.54
N ARG A 11 7.07 3.49 23.33
CA ARG A 11 6.72 2.97 22.02
C ARG A 11 6.29 4.09 21.05
N ASP A 12 5.40 4.98 21.48
CA ASP A 12 4.97 6.12 20.67
C ASP A 12 6.15 7.01 20.24
N ASN A 13 7.10 7.25 21.14
CA ASN A 13 8.32 8.00 20.81
C ASN A 13 9.24 7.23 19.87
N TYR A 14 9.40 5.93 20.08
CA TYR A 14 10.20 5.05 19.22
C TYR A 14 9.66 5.07 17.78
N GLU A 15 8.37 4.79 17.57
CA GLU A 15 7.73 4.80 16.26
C GLU A 15 7.88 6.15 15.55
N GLN A 16 7.78 7.27 16.27
CA GLN A 16 8.01 8.60 15.71
C GLN A 16 9.45 8.80 15.23
N ASN A 17 10.43 8.33 15.99
CA ASN A 17 11.84 8.39 15.59
C ASN A 17 12.12 7.50 14.38
N VAL A 18 11.51 6.31 14.33
CA VAL A 18 11.61 5.39 13.19
C VAL A 18 11.09 6.04 11.90
N VAL A 19 9.89 6.63 11.93
CA VAL A 19 9.32 7.28 10.74
C VAL A 19 10.12 8.51 10.32
N LEU A 20 10.69 9.26 11.26
CA LEU A 20 11.55 10.40 10.96
C LEU A 20 12.85 9.97 10.29
N GLU A 21 13.51 8.94 10.76
CA GLU A 21 14.73 8.42 10.15
C GLU A 21 14.47 7.90 8.73
N GLN A 22 13.42 7.11 8.55
CA GLN A 22 13.01 6.64 7.21
C GLN A 22 12.66 7.79 6.27
N SER A 23 12.00 8.84 6.78
CA SER A 23 11.68 10.03 6.00
C SER A 23 12.93 10.81 5.63
N ARG A 24 13.93 10.88 6.52
CA ARG A 24 15.21 11.51 6.29
C ARG A 24 16.00 10.80 5.19
N GLN A 25 16.11 9.46 5.27
CA GLN A 25 16.82 8.66 4.27
C GLN A 25 16.22 8.81 2.86
N HIS A 26 14.91 9.04 2.76
CA HIS A 26 14.20 9.18 1.48
C HIS A 26 13.77 10.62 1.18
N SER A 27 14.29 11.61 1.92
CA SER A 27 13.78 12.97 1.82
C SER A 27 14.09 13.64 0.48
N GLY A 28 15.20 13.32 -0.17
CA GLY A 28 15.53 13.80 -1.50
C GLY A 28 14.50 13.41 -2.56
N PRO A 29 14.27 12.10 -2.81
CA PRO A 29 13.25 11.63 -3.74
C PRO A 29 11.81 12.07 -3.37
N MET A 30 11.55 12.39 -2.10
CA MET A 30 10.23 12.82 -1.62
C MET A 30 10.08 14.33 -1.48
N LEU A 31 11.11 15.12 -1.79
CA LEU A 31 11.13 16.56 -1.54
C LEU A 31 9.94 17.29 -2.14
N ARG A 32 9.59 16.98 -3.40
CA ARG A 32 8.42 17.58 -4.07
C ARG A 32 7.09 17.17 -3.43
N ALA A 33 6.99 15.96 -2.89
CA ALA A 33 5.81 15.55 -2.13
C ALA A 33 5.73 16.30 -0.79
N HIS A 34 6.85 16.48 -0.09
CA HIS A 34 6.89 17.29 1.13
C HIS A 34 6.50 18.75 0.84
N GLN A 35 6.97 19.34 -0.26
CA GLN A 35 6.59 20.69 -0.70
C GLN A 35 5.07 20.81 -0.88
N ARG A 36 4.44 19.83 -1.55
CA ARG A 36 2.98 19.84 -1.75
C ARG A 36 2.21 19.75 -0.43
N VAL A 37 2.70 18.93 0.52
CA VAL A 37 2.11 18.85 1.87
C VAL A 37 2.21 20.21 2.58
N MET A 38 3.37 20.86 2.53
CA MET A 38 3.53 22.23 3.10
C MET A 38 2.55 23.22 2.49
N HIS A 39 2.42 23.23 1.14
CA HIS A 39 1.45 24.11 0.46
C HIS A 39 -0.01 23.83 0.87
N GLY A 40 -0.38 22.56 1.04
CA GLY A 40 -1.72 22.18 1.53
C GLY A 40 -1.99 22.73 2.93
N LEU A 41 -1.03 22.55 3.84
CA LEU A 41 -1.12 23.04 5.22
C LEU A 41 -1.11 24.58 5.31
N GLU A 42 -0.37 25.27 4.44
CA GLU A 42 -0.42 26.74 4.34
C GLU A 42 -1.76 27.21 3.79
N SER A 43 -2.28 26.55 2.77
CA SER A 43 -3.58 26.90 2.17
C SER A 43 -4.74 26.71 3.13
N SER A 44 -4.64 25.75 4.06
CA SER A 44 -5.63 25.58 5.16
C SER A 44 -5.43 26.54 6.32
N GLY A 45 -4.37 27.35 6.31
CA GLY A 45 -4.04 28.28 7.39
C GLY A 45 -3.43 27.65 8.64
N LEU A 46 -3.09 26.37 8.59
CA LEU A 46 -2.49 25.66 9.73
C LEU A 46 -0.99 25.93 9.85
N LEU A 47 -0.26 26.02 8.75
CA LEU A 47 1.19 26.16 8.72
C LEU A 47 1.58 27.57 8.27
N ASN A 48 2.60 28.12 8.94
CA ASN A 48 3.36 29.28 8.46
C ASN A 48 4.84 28.91 8.40
N ARG A 49 5.34 28.64 7.18
CA ARG A 49 6.74 28.19 6.99
C ARG A 49 7.77 29.16 7.52
N ALA A 50 7.53 30.48 7.46
CA ALA A 50 8.46 31.48 7.95
C ALA A 50 8.61 31.43 9.47
N VAL A 51 7.51 31.20 10.21
CA VAL A 51 7.51 31.04 11.67
C VAL A 51 8.20 29.76 12.10
N GLU A 52 7.96 28.66 11.35
CA GLU A 52 8.47 27.33 11.65
C GLU A 52 9.87 27.06 11.06
N TYR A 53 10.49 28.06 10.46
CA TYR A 53 11.81 27.94 9.81
C TYR A 53 11.89 26.83 8.75
N LEU A 54 10.76 26.53 8.09
CA LEU A 54 10.72 25.59 6.98
C LEU A 54 11.17 26.29 5.68
N PRO A 55 11.77 25.56 4.72
CA PRO A 55 12.35 26.16 3.53
C PRO A 55 11.28 26.78 2.62
N THR A 56 11.62 27.91 2.03
CA THR A 56 10.84 28.56 0.95
C THR A 56 10.90 27.73 -0.32
N ASP A 57 10.03 28.02 -1.31
CA ASP A 57 10.04 27.30 -2.59
C ASP A 57 11.37 27.45 -3.33
N ALA A 58 12.00 28.63 -3.29
CA ALA A 58 13.32 28.86 -3.87
C ALA A 58 14.42 28.01 -3.20
N GLN A 59 14.35 27.82 -1.87
CA GLN A 59 15.27 26.93 -1.15
C GLN A 59 15.00 25.46 -1.46
N ILE A 60 13.73 25.06 -1.64
CA ILE A 60 13.37 23.70 -2.07
C ILE A 60 13.89 23.43 -3.49
N ASP A 61 13.80 24.38 -4.39
CA ASP A 61 14.37 24.25 -5.75
C ASP A 61 15.88 24.08 -5.70
N ALA A 62 16.57 24.83 -4.84
CA ALA A 62 18.01 24.68 -4.64
C ALA A 62 18.37 23.31 -4.04
N LEU A 63 17.61 22.80 -3.06
CA LEU A 63 17.78 21.46 -2.50
C LEU A 63 17.56 20.38 -3.56
N HIS A 64 16.50 20.51 -4.37
CA HIS A 64 16.20 19.57 -5.45
C HIS A 64 17.34 19.47 -6.45
N ASN A 65 17.82 20.63 -6.92
CA ASN A 65 18.95 20.71 -7.86
C ASN A 65 20.26 20.14 -7.29
N ALA A 66 20.41 20.18 -5.96
CA ALA A 66 21.54 19.59 -5.25
C ALA A 66 21.35 18.10 -4.90
N GLY A 67 20.23 17.47 -5.29
CA GLY A 67 19.88 16.09 -4.93
C GLY A 67 19.65 15.87 -3.43
N LYS A 68 19.33 16.96 -2.69
CA LYS A 68 19.11 16.92 -1.23
C LYS A 68 17.62 16.98 -0.91
N GLY A 69 17.27 16.61 0.32
CA GLY A 69 15.92 16.69 0.86
C GLY A 69 15.84 17.52 2.14
N LEU A 70 14.70 17.48 2.82
CA LEU A 70 14.50 18.11 4.11
C LEU A 70 15.38 17.45 5.19
N THR A 71 15.79 18.23 6.16
CA THR A 71 16.50 17.77 7.36
C THR A 71 15.55 17.13 8.37
N SER A 72 16.10 16.40 9.37
CA SER A 72 15.28 15.78 10.42
C SER A 72 14.45 16.81 11.21
N PRO A 73 14.97 17.99 11.62
CA PRO A 73 14.15 19.00 12.26
C PRO A 73 12.99 19.49 11.39
N GLU A 74 13.23 19.78 10.11
CA GLU A 74 12.17 20.20 9.16
C GLU A 74 11.11 19.10 8.96
N LEU A 75 11.53 17.84 8.87
CA LEU A 75 10.62 16.70 8.78
C LEU A 75 9.82 16.52 10.07
N SER A 76 10.42 16.77 11.25
CA SER A 76 9.72 16.70 12.54
C SER A 76 8.61 17.74 12.64
N VAL A 77 8.90 18.97 12.23
CA VAL A 77 7.91 20.04 12.16
C VAL A 77 6.78 19.67 11.20
N LEU A 78 7.12 19.24 9.98
CA LEU A 78 6.13 18.86 8.97
C LEU A 78 5.26 17.71 9.46
N MET A 79 5.83 16.69 10.09
CA MET A 79 5.09 15.56 10.69
C MET A 79 4.13 16.03 11.78
N ALA A 80 4.55 16.94 12.64
CA ALA A 80 3.70 17.49 13.69
C ALA A 80 2.47 18.20 13.09
N TYR A 81 2.66 19.03 12.08
CA TYR A 81 1.55 19.72 11.41
C TYR A 81 0.62 18.79 10.64
N VAL A 82 1.15 17.76 9.98
CA VAL A 82 0.34 16.69 9.36
C VAL A 82 -0.52 15.99 10.41
N LYS A 83 0.06 15.63 11.56
CA LYS A 83 -0.69 15.02 12.66
C LYS A 83 -1.75 15.97 13.25
N ILE A 84 -1.46 17.26 13.37
CA ILE A 84 -2.43 18.26 13.83
C ILE A 84 -3.61 18.36 12.85
N ASP A 85 -3.33 18.44 11.55
CA ASP A 85 -4.38 18.51 10.52
C ASP A 85 -5.27 17.26 10.56
N MET A 86 -4.67 16.08 10.58
CA MET A 86 -5.39 14.81 10.57
C MET A 86 -6.17 14.51 11.87
N LYS A 87 -5.77 15.07 13.00
CA LYS A 87 -6.49 14.93 14.28
C LYS A 87 -7.72 15.83 14.41
N GLN A 88 -7.96 16.70 13.46
CA GLN A 88 -9.14 17.56 13.50
C GLN A 88 -10.42 16.73 13.32
N VAL A 89 -11.23 16.68 14.36
CA VAL A 89 -12.54 16.01 14.33
C VAL A 89 -13.56 16.98 13.72
N LYS A 90 -13.93 16.72 12.47
CA LYS A 90 -14.95 17.51 11.79
C LYS A 90 -16.33 17.24 12.39
N PRO A 91 -17.20 18.26 12.55
CA PRO A 91 -18.53 18.07 13.16
C PRO A 91 -19.42 17.08 12.43
N GLU A 92 -19.29 16.99 11.11
CA GLU A 92 -20.09 16.14 10.23
C GLU A 92 -19.62 14.69 10.17
N THR A 93 -18.44 14.35 10.71
CA THR A 93 -17.93 12.99 10.62
C THR A 93 -18.68 12.01 11.49
N THR A 94 -19.02 10.86 10.91
CA THR A 94 -19.57 9.67 11.62
C THR A 94 -18.52 8.59 11.83
N LEU A 95 -17.29 8.76 11.32
CA LEU A 95 -16.22 7.78 11.38
C LEU A 95 -15.99 7.24 12.80
N TYR A 96 -15.91 8.16 13.77
CA TYR A 96 -15.57 7.78 15.15
C TYR A 96 -16.75 7.13 15.91
N ASP A 97 -17.94 7.08 15.32
CA ASP A 97 -19.12 6.44 15.89
C ASP A 97 -19.30 4.98 15.38
N GLU A 98 -18.42 4.52 14.48
CA GLU A 98 -18.42 3.16 13.96
C GLU A 98 -18.02 2.12 15.03
N PRO A 99 -18.56 0.89 14.99
CA PRO A 99 -18.34 -0.12 16.03
C PRO A 99 -16.88 -0.47 16.29
N TRP A 100 -16.07 -0.62 15.23
CA TRP A 100 -14.65 -0.94 15.34
C TRP A 100 -13.82 0.15 16.08
N CYS A 101 -14.31 1.39 16.14
CA CYS A 101 -13.66 2.47 16.88
C CYS A 101 -13.66 2.26 18.40
N SER A 102 -14.56 1.44 18.93
CA SER A 102 -14.58 1.10 20.37
C SER A 102 -13.32 0.33 20.80
N GLU A 103 -12.81 -0.56 19.94
CA GLU A 103 -11.55 -1.25 20.18
C GLU A 103 -10.36 -0.27 20.20
N VAL A 104 -10.32 0.64 19.20
CA VAL A 104 -9.31 1.70 19.13
C VAL A 104 -9.32 2.57 20.37
N LEU A 105 -10.51 2.98 20.83
CA LEU A 105 -10.67 3.77 22.06
C LEU A 105 -10.10 3.01 23.28
N ARG A 106 -10.48 1.76 23.44
CA ARG A 106 -10.06 0.93 24.59
C ARG A 106 -8.55 0.69 24.59
N SER A 107 -7.92 0.57 23.41
CA SER A 107 -6.48 0.34 23.29
C SER A 107 -5.66 1.51 23.88
N TYR A 108 -6.19 2.72 23.90
CA TYR A 108 -5.54 3.89 24.46
C TYR A 108 -5.38 3.82 25.98
N PHE A 109 -6.27 3.12 26.69
CA PHE A 109 -6.28 3.04 28.14
C PHE A 109 -5.48 1.83 28.64
N PRO A 110 -4.87 1.89 29.86
CA PRO A 110 -4.22 0.73 30.48
C PRO A 110 -5.15 -0.48 30.61
N SER A 111 -4.60 -1.68 30.43
CA SER A 111 -5.36 -2.95 30.41
C SER A 111 -6.25 -3.13 31.65
N ALA A 112 -5.78 -2.77 32.83
CA ALA A 112 -6.55 -2.86 34.09
C ALA A 112 -7.84 -2.01 34.10
N LEU A 113 -7.93 -0.97 33.25
CA LEU A 113 -9.11 -0.11 33.14
C LEU A 113 -10.10 -0.58 32.07
N ARG A 114 -9.62 -1.24 31.03
CA ARG A 114 -10.41 -1.58 29.81
C ARG A 114 -11.65 -2.38 30.11
N THR A 115 -11.57 -3.36 31.02
CA THR A 115 -12.73 -4.19 31.40
C THR A 115 -13.63 -3.48 32.40
N LYS A 116 -13.01 -2.86 33.43
CA LYS A 116 -13.76 -2.28 34.57
C LYS A 116 -14.55 -1.03 34.17
N PHE A 117 -14.04 -0.23 33.24
CA PHE A 117 -14.57 1.07 32.88
C PHE A 117 -14.98 1.17 31.40
N ALA A 118 -15.26 0.03 30.74
CA ALA A 118 -15.61 -0.03 29.32
C ALA A 118 -16.72 0.95 28.94
N ASP A 119 -17.84 0.97 29.68
CA ASP A 119 -18.99 1.82 29.39
C ASP A 119 -18.68 3.32 29.59
N LEU A 120 -17.83 3.65 30.58
CA LEU A 120 -17.40 5.02 30.82
C LEU A 120 -16.44 5.53 29.73
N MET A 121 -15.66 4.64 29.12
CA MET A 121 -14.82 4.97 27.97
C MET A 121 -15.68 5.35 26.77
N GLU A 122 -16.73 4.61 26.48
CA GLU A 122 -17.64 4.89 25.35
C GLU A 122 -18.36 6.24 25.49
N THR A 123 -18.61 6.68 26.73
CA THR A 123 -19.22 7.99 27.02
C THR A 123 -18.22 9.09 27.36
N HIS A 124 -16.92 8.83 27.16
CA HIS A 124 -15.85 9.79 27.50
C HIS A 124 -15.98 11.07 26.70
N PRO A 125 -15.93 12.28 27.31
CA PRO A 125 -16.08 13.55 26.61
C PRO A 125 -15.08 13.77 25.43
N LEU A 126 -13.88 13.18 25.52
CA LEU A 126 -12.84 13.23 24.49
C LEU A 126 -12.77 11.96 23.64
N ARG A 127 -13.83 11.15 23.59
CA ARG A 127 -13.85 9.87 22.88
C ARG A 127 -13.36 10.02 21.43
N LYS A 128 -13.95 10.94 20.67
CA LYS A 128 -13.60 11.16 19.26
C LYS A 128 -12.15 11.63 19.08
N GLN A 129 -11.68 12.52 19.96
CA GLN A 129 -10.31 13.04 19.92
C GLN A 129 -9.26 11.96 20.26
N ILE A 130 -9.58 11.06 21.20
CA ILE A 130 -8.71 9.94 21.56
C ILE A 130 -8.60 8.99 20.36
N ILE A 131 -9.71 8.56 19.78
CA ILE A 131 -9.74 7.68 18.61
C ILE A 131 -8.98 8.32 17.44
N SER A 132 -9.26 9.59 17.14
CA SER A 132 -8.57 10.34 16.08
C SER A 132 -7.06 10.39 16.33
N THR A 133 -6.63 10.58 17.58
CA THR A 133 -5.21 10.62 17.94
C THR A 133 -4.53 9.27 17.71
N VAL A 134 -5.13 8.16 18.15
CA VAL A 134 -4.58 6.81 17.96
C VAL A 134 -4.46 6.48 16.48
N LEU A 135 -5.55 6.68 15.71
CA LEU A 135 -5.56 6.37 14.28
C LEU A 135 -4.59 7.23 13.49
N THR A 136 -4.51 8.53 13.79
CA THR A 136 -3.57 9.44 13.13
C THR A 136 -2.12 9.05 13.41
N ASN A 137 -1.78 8.77 14.67
CA ASN A 137 -0.43 8.36 15.02
C ASN A 137 -0.05 7.07 14.30
N ASP A 138 -0.89 6.05 14.35
CA ASP A 138 -0.68 4.78 13.67
C ASP A 138 -0.49 4.97 12.15
N MET A 139 -1.37 5.73 11.49
CA MET A 139 -1.31 5.95 10.05
C MET A 139 -0.08 6.77 9.63
N VAL A 140 0.31 7.80 10.39
CA VAL A 140 1.48 8.62 10.05
C VAL A 140 2.77 7.88 10.36
N ASN A 141 2.85 7.16 11.49
CA ASN A 141 4.05 6.43 11.88
C ASN A 141 4.35 5.29 10.89
N HIS A 142 3.35 4.57 10.40
CA HIS A 142 3.53 3.43 9.50
C HIS A 142 3.36 3.77 8.02
N GLY A 143 2.47 4.68 7.66
CA GLY A 143 2.27 5.12 6.27
C GLY A 143 3.27 6.20 5.81
N GLY A 144 3.78 7.01 6.75
CA GLY A 144 4.71 8.12 6.48
C GLY A 144 4.02 9.48 6.36
N ILE A 145 4.83 10.54 6.45
CA ILE A 145 4.39 11.94 6.53
C ILE A 145 3.50 12.36 5.35
N THR A 146 3.79 11.88 4.14
CA THR A 146 3.08 12.28 2.91
C THR A 146 1.93 11.33 2.53
N PHE A 147 1.72 10.25 3.28
CA PHE A 147 0.82 9.16 2.90
C PHE A 147 -0.61 9.62 2.61
N ALA A 148 -1.25 10.28 3.59
CA ALA A 148 -2.64 10.72 3.46
C ALA A 148 -2.81 11.77 2.35
N ALA A 149 -1.92 12.75 2.26
CA ALA A 149 -1.96 13.78 1.22
C ALA A 149 -1.84 13.17 -0.19
N ARG A 150 -0.93 12.20 -0.39
CA ARG A 150 -0.82 11.48 -1.67
C ARG A 150 -2.06 10.64 -1.96
N ALA A 151 -2.66 10.01 -0.97
CA ALA A 151 -3.89 9.27 -1.17
C ALA A 151 -5.04 10.18 -1.63
N VAL A 152 -5.19 11.37 -1.03
CA VAL A 152 -6.13 12.41 -1.49
C VAL A 152 -5.83 12.85 -2.93
N GLU A 153 -4.57 13.17 -3.24
CA GLU A 153 -4.15 13.62 -4.57
C GLU A 153 -4.43 12.60 -5.68
N GLU A 154 -4.25 11.31 -5.38
CA GLU A 154 -4.34 10.22 -6.36
C GLU A 154 -5.76 9.67 -6.52
N THR A 155 -6.59 9.73 -5.47
CA THR A 155 -7.94 9.11 -5.49
C THR A 155 -9.09 10.11 -5.37
N GLY A 156 -8.83 11.31 -4.87
CA GLY A 156 -9.86 12.28 -4.53
C GLY A 156 -10.66 11.93 -3.26
N ALA A 157 -10.27 10.89 -2.53
CA ALA A 157 -10.96 10.42 -1.34
C ALA A 157 -10.85 11.40 -0.18
N GLY A 158 -11.89 11.46 0.66
CA GLY A 158 -11.87 12.20 1.90
C GLY A 158 -11.02 11.53 2.99
N GLN A 159 -10.67 12.31 4.02
CA GLN A 159 -9.84 11.80 5.14
C GLN A 159 -10.47 10.58 5.82
N ASP A 160 -11.78 10.60 6.07
CA ASP A 160 -12.50 9.50 6.73
C ASP A 160 -12.43 8.20 5.90
N GLU A 161 -12.52 8.32 4.58
CA GLU A 161 -12.39 7.17 3.67
C GLU A 161 -10.98 6.58 3.71
N ILE A 162 -9.94 7.44 3.76
CA ILE A 162 -8.55 7.02 3.87
C ILE A 162 -8.30 6.29 5.19
N VAL A 163 -8.85 6.79 6.29
CA VAL A 163 -8.74 6.13 7.61
C VAL A 163 -9.39 4.75 7.60
N ARG A 164 -10.59 4.61 7.04
CA ARG A 164 -11.26 3.30 6.89
C ARG A 164 -10.43 2.34 6.05
N ALA A 165 -9.98 2.79 4.88
CA ALA A 165 -9.16 1.97 3.99
C ALA A 165 -7.83 1.55 4.63
N TYR A 166 -7.21 2.44 5.40
CA TYR A 166 -6.01 2.12 6.17
C TYR A 166 -6.29 1.07 7.25
N LYS A 167 -7.37 1.21 8.03
CA LYS A 167 -7.76 0.23 9.05
C LYS A 167 -8.00 -1.14 8.44
N VAL A 168 -8.78 -1.22 7.36
CA VAL A 168 -9.00 -2.49 6.64
C VAL A 168 -7.68 -3.10 6.16
N THR A 169 -6.84 -2.30 5.53
CA THR A 169 -5.54 -2.75 5.01
C THR A 169 -4.67 -3.33 6.13
N ARG A 170 -4.56 -2.61 7.26
CA ARG A 170 -3.79 -3.04 8.42
C ARG A 170 -4.22 -4.41 8.95
N GLU A 171 -5.52 -4.62 9.09
CA GLU A 171 -6.07 -5.86 9.61
C GLU A 171 -5.99 -7.01 8.60
N VAL A 172 -6.34 -6.77 7.33
CA VAL A 172 -6.34 -7.79 6.26
C VAL A 172 -4.97 -8.43 6.09
N PHE A 173 -3.90 -7.64 6.13
CA PHE A 173 -2.53 -8.12 5.94
C PHE A 173 -1.79 -8.41 7.26
N ASN A 174 -2.46 -8.23 8.42
CA ASN A 174 -1.88 -8.41 9.75
C ASN A 174 -0.56 -7.64 9.93
N PHE A 175 -0.59 -6.35 9.62
CA PHE A 175 0.61 -5.51 9.67
C PHE A 175 1.18 -5.36 11.07
N THR A 176 0.38 -5.47 12.12
CA THR A 176 0.87 -5.41 13.51
C THR A 176 1.93 -6.48 13.75
N GLU A 177 1.70 -7.73 13.31
CA GLU A 177 2.68 -8.82 13.43
C GLU A 177 3.99 -8.51 12.68
N ILE A 178 3.90 -7.90 11.50
CA ILE A 178 5.07 -7.54 10.69
C ILE A 178 5.87 -6.43 11.39
N TRP A 179 5.22 -5.38 11.84
CA TRP A 179 5.87 -4.25 12.49
C TRP A 179 6.47 -4.65 13.85
N ASP A 180 5.77 -5.42 14.67
CA ASP A 180 6.31 -5.97 15.92
C ASP A 180 7.55 -6.85 15.66
N ALA A 181 7.55 -7.65 14.59
CA ALA A 181 8.70 -8.45 14.20
C ALA A 181 9.89 -7.60 13.72
N ILE A 182 9.64 -6.47 13.05
CA ILE A 182 10.70 -5.53 12.65
C ILE A 182 11.26 -4.79 13.87
N GLU A 183 10.39 -4.32 14.79
CA GLU A 183 10.80 -3.68 16.05
C GLU A 183 11.65 -4.60 16.91
N ALA A 184 11.32 -5.90 16.96
CA ALA A 184 12.09 -6.89 17.71
C ALA A 184 13.54 -7.07 17.20
N LEU A 185 13.88 -6.53 16.03
CA LEU A 185 15.25 -6.51 15.49
C LEU A 185 16.09 -5.37 16.06
N ASP A 186 15.53 -4.50 16.89
CA ASP A 186 16.27 -3.37 17.46
C ASP A 186 17.48 -3.87 18.26
N GLY A 187 18.63 -3.26 18.00
CA GLY A 187 19.92 -3.70 18.56
C GLY A 187 20.50 -5.00 17.99
N SER A 188 19.78 -5.73 17.11
CA SER A 188 20.25 -6.97 16.49
C SER A 188 20.48 -6.88 14.99
N ALA A 189 19.74 -6.03 14.28
CA ALA A 189 19.93 -5.73 12.86
C ALA A 189 20.34 -4.26 12.66
N SER A 190 20.88 -3.95 11.48
CA SER A 190 21.21 -2.56 11.13
C SER A 190 19.96 -1.71 10.90
N THR A 191 20.06 -0.41 11.13
CA THR A 191 19.01 0.56 10.84
C THR A 191 18.59 0.50 9.34
N ASP A 192 19.54 0.27 8.45
CA ASP A 192 19.26 0.14 7.02
C ASP A 192 18.40 -1.10 6.72
N CYS A 193 18.66 -2.23 7.41
CA CYS A 193 17.83 -3.43 7.30
C CYS A 193 16.40 -3.15 7.76
N GLN A 194 16.23 -2.59 8.96
CA GLN A 194 14.90 -2.25 9.48
C GLN A 194 14.17 -1.25 8.56
N THR A 195 14.88 -0.22 8.07
CA THR A 195 14.30 0.75 7.13
C THR A 195 13.78 0.08 5.86
N GLU A 196 14.56 -0.83 5.27
CA GLU A 196 14.12 -1.56 4.07
C GLU A 196 12.86 -2.39 4.33
N LEU A 197 12.82 -3.13 5.46
CA LEU A 197 11.64 -3.93 5.85
C LEU A 197 10.39 -3.05 6.03
N TYR A 198 10.52 -1.89 6.68
CA TYR A 198 9.42 -0.94 6.81
C TYR A 198 8.98 -0.35 5.47
N LEU A 199 9.92 -0.05 4.57
CA LEU A 199 9.57 0.51 3.26
C LEU A 199 8.78 -0.47 2.41
N GLU A 200 9.12 -1.77 2.46
CA GLU A 200 8.33 -2.80 1.76
C GLU A 200 6.92 -2.89 2.35
N SER A 201 6.78 -2.86 3.68
CA SER A 201 5.45 -2.85 4.31
C SER A 201 4.64 -1.61 3.89
N ARG A 202 5.26 -0.43 3.83
CA ARG A 202 4.61 0.81 3.35
C ARG A 202 4.15 0.73 1.91
N ARG A 203 4.91 0.05 1.04
CA ARG A 203 4.51 -0.14 -0.36
C ARG A 203 3.20 -0.92 -0.46
N LEU A 204 3.03 -1.96 0.35
CA LEU A 204 1.78 -2.71 0.39
C LEU A 204 0.65 -1.88 0.99
N VAL A 205 0.87 -1.18 2.12
CA VAL A 205 -0.12 -0.26 2.71
C VAL A 205 -0.58 0.76 1.67
N ASP A 206 0.36 1.41 1.00
CA ASP A 206 0.11 2.46 0.01
C ASP A 206 -0.75 1.94 -1.17
N ARG A 207 -0.47 0.73 -1.67
CA ARG A 207 -1.23 0.12 -2.76
C ARG A 207 -2.59 -0.35 -2.33
N SER A 208 -2.68 -1.04 -1.20
CA SER A 208 -3.94 -1.64 -0.73
C SER A 208 -4.95 -0.58 -0.30
N VAL A 209 -4.51 0.49 0.35
CA VAL A 209 -5.40 1.62 0.67
C VAL A 209 -6.01 2.21 -0.59
N ARG A 210 -5.21 2.43 -1.64
CA ARG A 210 -5.74 2.93 -2.92
C ARG A 210 -6.66 1.96 -3.60
N TRP A 211 -6.36 0.67 -3.52
CA TRP A 211 -7.24 -0.36 -4.05
C TRP A 211 -8.61 -0.32 -3.38
N PHE A 212 -8.67 -0.29 -2.04
CA PHE A 212 -9.93 -0.18 -1.30
C PHE A 212 -10.69 1.11 -1.64
N LEU A 213 -10.00 2.25 -1.71
CA LEU A 213 -10.61 3.53 -2.08
C LEU A 213 -11.21 3.51 -3.50
N GLN A 214 -10.52 2.89 -4.47
CA GLN A 214 -11.00 2.79 -5.84
C GLN A 214 -12.11 1.75 -6.01
N ALA A 215 -11.99 0.62 -5.33
CA ALA A 215 -12.93 -0.49 -5.46
C ALA A 215 -14.26 -0.25 -4.71
N ARG A 216 -14.24 0.51 -3.61
CA ARG A 216 -15.42 0.72 -2.73
C ARG A 216 -15.94 2.15 -2.73
N GLY A 217 -15.09 3.13 -3.00
CA GLY A 217 -15.44 4.55 -2.84
C GLY A 217 -15.97 4.85 -1.43
N GLY A 218 -16.89 5.78 -1.30
CA GLY A 218 -17.49 6.18 -0.02
C GLY A 218 -18.35 5.13 0.70
N ARG A 219 -18.33 3.88 0.24
CA ARG A 219 -19.15 2.78 0.80
C ARG A 219 -18.32 1.72 1.54
N LEU A 220 -17.09 2.03 1.94
CA LEU A 220 -16.22 1.08 2.62
C LEU A 220 -16.76 0.78 4.02
N ASP A 221 -17.24 -0.43 4.22
CA ASP A 221 -17.61 -1.00 5.52
C ASP A 221 -16.41 -1.78 6.08
N VAL A 222 -15.83 -1.26 7.16
CA VAL A 222 -14.57 -1.78 7.72
C VAL A 222 -14.71 -3.21 8.19
N ASP A 223 -15.76 -3.51 8.96
CA ASP A 223 -15.95 -4.85 9.55
C ASP A 223 -16.26 -5.89 8.46
N ALA A 224 -17.08 -5.53 7.48
CA ALA A 224 -17.43 -6.41 6.36
C ALA A 224 -16.20 -6.72 5.47
N GLU A 225 -15.36 -5.73 5.17
CA GLU A 225 -14.15 -5.95 4.35
C GLU A 225 -13.09 -6.77 5.10
N ILE A 226 -12.90 -6.53 6.39
CA ILE A 226 -12.01 -7.36 7.22
C ILE A 226 -12.50 -8.80 7.22
N ALA A 227 -13.79 -9.03 7.49
CA ALA A 227 -14.38 -10.37 7.51
C ALA A 227 -14.25 -11.08 6.15
N LYS A 228 -14.35 -10.35 5.05
CA LYS A 228 -14.20 -10.88 3.70
C LYS A 228 -12.78 -11.33 3.38
N PHE A 229 -11.78 -10.53 3.71
CA PHE A 229 -10.42 -10.72 3.21
C PHE A 229 -9.44 -11.36 4.19
N GLN A 230 -9.48 -11.01 5.49
CA GLN A 230 -8.41 -11.32 6.45
C GLN A 230 -8.09 -12.82 6.55
N ALA A 231 -9.11 -13.66 6.78
CA ALA A 231 -8.90 -15.09 6.93
C ALA A 231 -8.37 -15.72 5.63
N ARG A 232 -8.87 -15.30 4.48
CA ARG A 232 -8.48 -15.81 3.16
C ARG A 232 -7.07 -15.38 2.78
N VAL A 233 -6.72 -14.12 2.97
CA VAL A 233 -5.34 -13.62 2.77
C VAL A 233 -4.39 -14.40 3.66
N THR A 234 -4.72 -14.60 4.94
CA THR A 234 -3.89 -15.37 5.88
C THR A 234 -3.70 -16.83 5.42
N GLN A 235 -4.75 -17.45 4.89
CA GLN A 235 -4.69 -18.83 4.38
C GLN A 235 -3.81 -18.96 3.13
N ILE A 236 -3.92 -18.02 2.18
CA ILE A 236 -3.28 -18.14 0.87
C ILE A 236 -1.85 -17.59 0.87
N ARG A 237 -1.58 -16.57 1.68
CA ARG A 237 -0.27 -15.87 1.67
C ARG A 237 0.94 -16.79 1.80
N SER A 238 0.84 -17.86 2.60
CA SER A 238 1.94 -18.82 2.78
C SER A 238 2.24 -19.64 1.53
N ALA A 239 1.29 -19.76 0.61
CA ALA A 239 1.44 -20.46 -0.67
C ALA A 239 1.93 -19.53 -1.80
N VAL A 240 1.86 -18.19 -1.63
CA VAL A 240 2.24 -17.23 -2.68
C VAL A 240 3.64 -17.50 -3.25
N PRO A 241 4.70 -17.70 -2.44
CA PRO A 241 6.04 -17.97 -2.99
C PRO A 241 6.11 -19.19 -3.92
N GLN A 242 5.26 -20.21 -3.70
CA GLN A 242 5.19 -21.42 -4.55
C GLN A 242 4.34 -21.18 -5.82
N LEU A 243 3.56 -20.08 -5.85
CA LEU A 243 2.72 -19.72 -7.00
C LEU A 243 3.46 -18.80 -7.98
N LEU A 244 4.50 -18.11 -7.51
CA LEU A 244 5.32 -17.22 -8.35
C LEU A 244 6.10 -18.03 -9.40
N ARG A 245 6.26 -17.44 -10.59
CA ARG A 245 6.93 -18.06 -11.74
C ARG A 245 7.90 -17.07 -12.39
N GLY A 246 8.85 -17.60 -13.18
CA GLY A 246 9.73 -16.80 -14.02
C GLY A 246 10.38 -15.62 -13.28
N ALA A 247 10.27 -14.43 -13.83
CA ALA A 247 10.86 -13.20 -13.29
C ALA A 247 10.33 -12.82 -11.91
N GLU A 248 9.07 -13.10 -11.60
CA GLU A 248 8.48 -12.83 -10.27
C GLU A 248 9.15 -13.68 -9.19
N LEU A 249 9.36 -14.98 -9.47
CA LEU A 249 10.05 -15.88 -8.55
C LEU A 249 11.53 -15.49 -8.36
N GLU A 250 12.21 -15.12 -9.44
CA GLU A 250 13.59 -14.64 -9.37
C GLU A 250 13.70 -13.36 -8.54
N ARG A 251 12.81 -12.41 -8.75
CA ARG A 251 12.73 -11.17 -7.96
C ARG A 251 12.49 -11.48 -6.49
N TYR A 252 11.52 -12.33 -6.15
CA TYR A 252 11.22 -12.74 -4.78
C TYR A 252 12.44 -13.37 -4.10
N ASN A 253 13.10 -14.35 -4.77
CA ASN A 253 14.28 -15.03 -4.23
C ASN A 253 15.45 -14.07 -4.01
N LYS A 254 15.72 -13.19 -4.98
CA LYS A 254 16.78 -12.18 -4.91
C LYS A 254 16.51 -11.17 -3.78
N HIS A 255 15.26 -10.76 -3.63
CA HIS A 255 14.87 -9.82 -2.57
C HIS A 255 14.98 -10.48 -1.20
N THR A 256 14.51 -11.71 -1.04
CA THR A 256 14.66 -12.49 0.20
C THR A 256 16.12 -12.64 0.59
N ALA A 257 16.98 -13.07 -0.34
CA ALA A 257 18.40 -13.22 -0.09
C ALA A 257 19.04 -11.88 0.36
N ARG A 258 18.71 -10.77 -0.32
CA ARG A 258 19.20 -9.44 0.04
C ARG A 258 18.82 -9.04 1.46
N LEU A 259 17.56 -9.27 1.87
CA LEU A 259 17.10 -8.95 3.23
C LEU A 259 17.80 -9.80 4.29
N VAL A 260 18.05 -11.09 3.99
CA VAL A 260 18.83 -11.98 4.87
C VAL A 260 20.28 -11.50 4.99
N ASP A 261 20.91 -11.14 3.88
CA ASP A 261 22.29 -10.61 3.86
C ASP A 261 22.41 -9.29 4.65
N MET A 262 21.35 -8.49 4.73
CA MET A 262 21.26 -7.29 5.56
C MET A 262 21.04 -7.58 7.05
N GLY A 263 20.80 -8.84 7.42
CA GLY A 263 20.63 -9.29 8.82
C GLY A 263 19.20 -9.60 9.24
N ALA A 264 18.22 -9.59 8.32
CA ALA A 264 16.85 -9.99 8.66
C ALA A 264 16.75 -11.51 8.90
N PRO A 265 16.00 -11.98 9.91
CA PRO A 265 15.69 -13.40 10.06
C PRO A 265 14.99 -13.94 8.81
N ALA A 266 15.37 -15.15 8.38
CA ALA A 266 14.91 -15.73 7.11
C ALA A 266 13.38 -15.75 6.97
N ALA A 267 12.64 -16.07 8.04
CA ALA A 267 11.18 -16.09 8.02
C ALA A 267 10.58 -14.67 7.79
N LEU A 268 11.15 -13.64 8.43
CA LEU A 268 10.71 -12.25 8.23
C LEU A 268 11.11 -11.75 6.84
N ALA A 269 12.31 -12.08 6.36
CA ALA A 269 12.77 -11.73 5.01
C ALA A 269 11.84 -12.33 3.93
N GLN A 270 11.47 -13.60 4.05
CA GLN A 270 10.52 -14.25 3.15
C GLN A 270 9.14 -13.59 3.23
N ARG A 271 8.65 -13.30 4.44
CA ARG A 271 7.35 -12.64 4.66
C ARG A 271 7.31 -11.26 4.00
N VAL A 272 8.35 -10.45 4.21
CA VAL A 272 8.42 -9.09 3.67
C VAL A 272 8.66 -9.08 2.16
N ALA A 273 9.51 -9.97 1.64
CA ALA A 273 9.73 -10.08 0.19
C ALA A 273 8.47 -10.44 -0.59
N GLY A 274 7.53 -11.20 0.02
CA GLY A 274 6.26 -11.59 -0.59
C GLY A 274 5.14 -10.55 -0.50
N LEU A 275 5.30 -9.46 0.26
CA LEU A 275 4.22 -8.50 0.51
C LEU A 275 3.62 -7.89 -0.75
N LEU A 276 4.45 -7.58 -1.75
CA LEU A 276 3.96 -7.00 -3.00
C LEU A 276 3.15 -7.98 -3.85
N ASP A 277 3.46 -9.27 -3.76
CA ASP A 277 2.74 -10.32 -4.45
C ASP A 277 1.43 -10.63 -3.72
N GLU A 278 1.42 -10.51 -2.38
CA GLU A 278 0.19 -10.61 -1.57
C GLU A 278 -0.84 -9.53 -1.88
N PHE A 279 -0.44 -8.36 -2.40
CA PHE A 279 -1.37 -7.35 -2.90
C PHE A 279 -2.37 -7.92 -3.91
N SER A 280 -1.93 -8.82 -4.78
CA SER A 280 -2.78 -9.47 -5.79
C SER A 280 -3.89 -10.33 -5.19
N LEU A 281 -3.78 -10.74 -3.92
CA LEU A 281 -4.82 -11.51 -3.23
C LEU A 281 -6.14 -10.74 -3.10
N LEU A 282 -6.12 -9.42 -3.12
CA LEU A 282 -7.34 -8.61 -3.12
C LEU A 282 -8.16 -8.88 -4.39
N ASP A 283 -7.55 -8.77 -5.57
CA ASP A 283 -8.20 -9.05 -6.84
C ASP A 283 -8.58 -10.53 -6.98
N ILE A 284 -7.70 -11.43 -6.56
CA ILE A 284 -7.91 -12.87 -6.61
C ILE A 284 -9.14 -13.29 -5.80
N ILE A 285 -9.30 -12.76 -4.59
CA ILE A 285 -10.45 -13.06 -3.71
C ILE A 285 -11.74 -12.51 -4.34
N GLU A 286 -11.70 -11.29 -4.92
CA GLU A 286 -12.85 -10.74 -5.63
C GLU A 286 -13.28 -11.61 -6.83
N ILE A 287 -12.31 -12.09 -7.61
CA ILE A 287 -12.58 -12.97 -8.76
C ILE A 287 -13.14 -14.31 -8.26
N ALA A 288 -12.57 -14.90 -7.22
CA ALA A 288 -13.00 -16.17 -6.65
C ALA A 288 -14.45 -16.09 -6.15
N ASP A 289 -14.80 -15.03 -5.42
CA ASP A 289 -16.16 -14.78 -4.95
C ASP A 289 -17.15 -14.66 -6.10
N ARG A 290 -16.81 -13.81 -7.08
CA ARG A 290 -17.65 -13.57 -8.25
C ARG A 290 -17.87 -14.82 -9.09
N ALA A 291 -16.86 -15.70 -9.15
CA ALA A 291 -16.93 -16.96 -9.91
C ALA A 291 -17.50 -18.13 -9.09
N ASN A 292 -17.68 -17.98 -7.79
CA ASN A 292 -17.93 -19.06 -6.84
C ASN A 292 -16.91 -20.21 -6.98
N GLN A 293 -15.60 -19.85 -7.06
CA GLN A 293 -14.48 -20.77 -7.18
C GLN A 293 -13.55 -20.66 -5.98
N ASP A 294 -12.72 -21.67 -5.76
CA ASP A 294 -11.69 -21.67 -4.73
C ASP A 294 -10.60 -20.63 -5.02
N ALA A 295 -10.28 -19.78 -4.03
CA ALA A 295 -9.33 -18.68 -4.19
C ALA A 295 -7.91 -19.19 -4.46
N ALA A 296 -7.51 -20.37 -3.98
CA ALA A 296 -6.21 -20.96 -4.27
C ALA A 296 -6.12 -21.43 -5.73
N GLN A 297 -7.22 -21.89 -6.33
CA GLN A 297 -7.26 -22.20 -7.76
C GLN A 297 -7.14 -20.93 -8.59
N VAL A 298 -7.87 -19.89 -8.24
CA VAL A 298 -7.78 -18.58 -8.92
C VAL A 298 -6.39 -17.97 -8.78
N SER A 299 -5.73 -18.13 -7.62
CA SER A 299 -4.35 -17.67 -7.41
C SER A 299 -3.37 -18.32 -8.39
N ARG A 300 -3.43 -19.63 -8.57
CA ARG A 300 -2.59 -20.35 -9.53
C ARG A 300 -2.77 -19.81 -10.95
N LEU A 301 -4.01 -19.58 -11.35
CA LEU A 301 -4.33 -19.02 -12.66
C LEU A 301 -3.82 -17.59 -12.83
N TYR A 302 -4.01 -16.75 -11.80
CA TYR A 302 -3.59 -15.34 -11.79
C TYR A 302 -2.08 -15.21 -11.99
N PHE A 303 -1.27 -15.91 -11.19
CA PHE A 303 0.19 -15.87 -11.30
C PHE A 303 0.72 -16.52 -12.58
N ALA A 304 0.06 -17.55 -13.10
CA ALA A 304 0.40 -18.12 -14.40
C ALA A 304 0.13 -17.14 -15.56
N LEU A 305 -0.96 -16.37 -15.50
CA LEU A 305 -1.25 -15.30 -16.46
C LEU A 305 -0.30 -14.12 -16.32
N SER A 306 0.11 -13.78 -15.09
CA SER A 306 1.09 -12.73 -14.83
C SER A 306 2.41 -13.03 -15.53
N GLU A 307 2.95 -14.25 -15.38
CA GLU A 307 4.13 -14.71 -16.11
C GLU A 307 3.91 -14.66 -17.63
N ARG A 308 2.78 -15.21 -18.10
CA ARG A 308 2.46 -15.35 -19.52
C ARG A 308 2.39 -14.03 -20.28
N PHE A 309 1.97 -12.96 -19.60
CA PHE A 309 1.86 -11.60 -20.14
C PHE A 309 2.94 -10.64 -19.61
N GLU A 310 4.03 -11.16 -19.04
CA GLU A 310 5.20 -10.41 -18.58
C GLU A 310 4.86 -9.22 -17.66
N VAL A 311 3.88 -9.39 -16.74
CA VAL A 311 3.37 -8.31 -15.90
C VAL A 311 4.44 -7.74 -14.98
N ASP A 312 5.33 -8.59 -14.43
CA ASP A 312 6.46 -8.14 -13.59
C ASP A 312 7.39 -7.20 -14.35
N ARG A 313 7.64 -7.46 -15.63
CA ARG A 313 8.45 -6.61 -16.49
C ARG A 313 7.80 -5.25 -16.72
N LEU A 314 6.51 -5.23 -17.05
CA LEU A 314 5.76 -3.97 -17.19
C LEU A 314 5.74 -3.19 -15.87
N LEU A 315 5.58 -3.87 -14.73
CA LEU A 315 5.64 -3.27 -13.41
C LEU A 315 7.01 -2.66 -13.11
N HIS A 316 8.08 -3.31 -13.55
CA HIS A 316 9.44 -2.78 -13.46
C HIS A 316 9.59 -1.47 -14.26
N HIS A 317 9.16 -1.44 -15.52
CA HIS A 317 9.18 -0.24 -16.35
C HIS A 317 8.33 0.90 -15.77
N ILE A 318 7.12 0.61 -15.28
CA ILE A 318 6.27 1.60 -14.60
C ILE A 318 6.99 2.14 -13.35
N THR A 319 7.69 1.29 -12.62
CA THR A 319 8.41 1.70 -11.40
C THR A 319 9.60 2.60 -11.71
N ALA A 320 10.23 2.45 -12.88
CA ALA A 320 11.33 3.26 -13.34
C ALA A 320 10.92 4.66 -13.89
N LEU A 321 9.62 4.88 -14.17
CA LEU A 321 9.13 6.18 -14.65
C LEU A 321 9.46 7.32 -13.67
N PRO A 322 9.77 8.52 -14.17
CA PRO A 322 9.96 9.72 -13.36
C PRO A 322 8.76 10.02 -12.43
N ARG A 323 9.04 10.73 -11.33
CA ARG A 323 8.04 11.19 -10.35
C ARG A 323 8.36 12.59 -9.82
N ASP A 324 8.95 13.39 -10.68
CA ASP A 324 9.51 14.70 -10.30
C ASP A 324 8.41 15.74 -10.03
N ASP A 325 7.24 15.55 -10.60
CA ASP A 325 6.08 16.41 -10.40
C ASP A 325 4.82 15.59 -10.03
N ARG A 326 3.72 16.31 -9.72
CA ARG A 326 2.44 15.71 -9.36
C ARG A 326 1.87 14.82 -10.47
N TRP A 327 1.96 15.29 -11.72
CA TRP A 327 1.33 14.60 -12.85
C TRP A 327 2.07 13.32 -13.19
N SER A 328 3.41 13.37 -13.21
CA SER A 328 4.27 12.18 -13.38
C SER A 328 4.03 11.14 -12.29
N SER A 329 3.92 11.57 -11.02
CA SER A 329 3.60 10.69 -9.89
C SER A 329 2.22 10.04 -10.03
N ASN A 330 1.19 10.83 -10.38
CA ASN A 330 -0.17 10.34 -10.55
C ASN A 330 -0.29 9.40 -11.76
N ALA A 331 0.35 9.74 -12.89
CA ALA A 331 0.36 8.91 -14.09
C ALA A 331 1.01 7.55 -13.82
N ARG A 332 2.14 7.53 -13.09
CA ARG A 332 2.80 6.28 -12.68
C ARG A 332 1.92 5.44 -11.75
N SER A 333 1.21 6.06 -10.81
CA SER A 333 0.27 5.39 -9.93
C SER A 333 -0.92 4.82 -10.70
N ALA A 334 -1.49 5.60 -11.63
CA ALA A 334 -2.59 5.18 -12.50
C ALA A 334 -2.19 3.98 -13.37
N LEU A 335 -1.03 4.04 -14.06
CA LEU A 335 -0.54 2.93 -14.88
C LEU A 335 -0.38 1.63 -14.08
N ARG A 336 0.09 1.73 -12.83
CA ARG A 336 0.22 0.56 -11.96
C ARG A 336 -1.15 -0.04 -11.62
N SER A 337 -2.10 0.79 -11.20
CA SER A 337 -3.47 0.35 -10.92
C SER A 337 -4.12 -0.27 -12.16
N ASP A 338 -3.92 0.34 -13.31
CA ASP A 338 -4.39 -0.14 -14.60
C ASP A 338 -3.81 -1.50 -15.00
N LEU A 339 -2.52 -1.73 -14.68
CA LEU A 339 -1.87 -3.02 -14.96
C LEU A 339 -2.46 -4.15 -14.11
N TYR A 340 -2.63 -3.94 -12.81
CA TYR A 340 -3.29 -4.92 -11.94
C TYR A 340 -4.74 -5.16 -12.36
N ALA A 341 -5.50 -4.11 -12.67
CA ALA A 341 -6.87 -4.25 -13.16
C ALA A 341 -6.95 -5.01 -14.51
N ALA A 342 -5.96 -4.82 -15.40
CA ALA A 342 -5.88 -5.56 -16.64
C ALA A 342 -5.59 -7.05 -16.41
N LEU A 343 -4.68 -7.39 -15.49
CA LEU A 343 -4.41 -8.78 -15.11
C LEU A 343 -5.62 -9.44 -14.43
N ALA A 344 -6.26 -8.73 -13.51
CA ALA A 344 -7.53 -9.19 -12.90
C ALA A 344 -8.61 -9.44 -13.97
N GLY A 345 -8.72 -8.53 -14.95
CA GLY A 345 -9.61 -8.68 -16.08
C GLY A 345 -9.30 -9.90 -16.94
N LEU A 346 -8.05 -10.16 -17.27
CA LEU A 346 -7.61 -11.37 -17.99
C LEU A 346 -7.97 -12.63 -17.21
N THR A 347 -7.62 -12.66 -15.91
CA THR A 347 -7.93 -13.78 -15.03
C THR A 347 -9.43 -14.05 -15.00
N TRP A 348 -10.25 -13.00 -14.85
CA TRP A 348 -11.70 -13.13 -14.90
C TRP A 348 -12.19 -13.73 -16.22
N ARG A 349 -11.62 -13.32 -17.36
CA ARG A 349 -12.00 -13.86 -18.69
C ARG A 349 -11.69 -15.34 -18.83
N VAL A 350 -10.52 -15.79 -18.38
CA VAL A 350 -10.17 -17.21 -18.39
C VAL A 350 -11.10 -18.00 -17.45
N VAL A 351 -11.35 -17.46 -16.26
CA VAL A 351 -12.29 -18.06 -15.29
C VAL A 351 -13.69 -18.25 -15.86
N GLN A 352 -14.22 -17.26 -16.60
CA GLN A 352 -15.55 -17.34 -17.22
C GLN A 352 -15.61 -18.28 -18.43
N ALA A 353 -14.54 -18.32 -19.23
CA ALA A 353 -14.56 -19.00 -20.52
C ALA A 353 -14.21 -20.49 -20.46
N MET A 354 -13.51 -20.91 -19.39
CA MET A 354 -12.93 -22.25 -19.29
C MET A 354 -13.40 -22.98 -18.01
N PRO A 355 -13.62 -24.31 -18.07
CA PRO A 355 -14.00 -25.12 -16.90
C PRO A 355 -13.02 -25.00 -15.73
N ALA A 356 -13.55 -25.07 -14.50
CA ALA A 356 -12.75 -24.92 -13.28
C ALA A 356 -11.93 -26.18 -12.93
N ASP A 357 -12.32 -27.33 -13.40
CA ASP A 357 -11.68 -28.63 -13.17
C ASP A 357 -10.48 -28.92 -14.07
N MET A 358 -10.20 -28.05 -15.04
CA MET A 358 -9.03 -28.12 -15.88
C MET A 358 -7.77 -27.70 -15.12
N ASP A 359 -6.63 -28.34 -15.49
CA ASP A 359 -5.32 -27.82 -15.12
C ASP A 359 -5.10 -26.39 -15.60
N GLN A 360 -4.43 -25.57 -14.81
CA GLN A 360 -4.30 -24.12 -15.05
C GLN A 360 -3.62 -23.79 -16.38
N ASP A 361 -2.54 -24.53 -16.75
CA ASP A 361 -1.79 -24.24 -17.98
C ASP A 361 -2.58 -24.70 -19.20
N ALA A 362 -3.29 -25.84 -19.11
CA ALA A 362 -4.22 -26.28 -20.12
C ALA A 362 -5.38 -25.30 -20.30
N ARG A 363 -5.91 -24.76 -19.21
CA ARG A 363 -6.97 -23.75 -19.18
C ARG A 363 -6.55 -22.46 -19.88
N ILE A 364 -5.34 -21.98 -19.62
CA ILE A 364 -4.78 -20.80 -20.29
C ILE A 364 -4.57 -21.09 -21.78
N GLN A 365 -3.94 -22.23 -22.12
CA GLN A 365 -3.66 -22.59 -23.51
C GLN A 365 -4.93 -22.67 -24.34
N GLN A 366 -5.97 -23.34 -23.84
CA GLN A 366 -7.23 -23.46 -24.56
C GLN A 366 -7.92 -22.11 -24.73
N TRP A 367 -7.80 -21.20 -23.73
CA TRP A 367 -8.30 -19.84 -23.85
C TRP A 367 -7.49 -19.03 -24.89
N GLU A 368 -6.17 -19.16 -24.91
CA GLU A 368 -5.31 -18.51 -25.90
C GLU A 368 -5.60 -19.00 -27.33
N ASP A 369 -5.81 -20.29 -27.53
CA ASP A 369 -6.18 -20.86 -28.83
C ASP A 369 -7.50 -20.28 -29.31
N ARG A 370 -8.48 -20.10 -28.40
CA ARG A 370 -9.78 -19.50 -28.74
C ARG A 370 -9.67 -18.02 -29.13
N PHE A 371 -8.71 -17.29 -28.60
CA PHE A 371 -8.50 -15.86 -28.85
C PHE A 371 -7.14 -15.57 -29.51
N ALA A 372 -6.66 -16.53 -30.35
CA ALA A 372 -5.31 -16.55 -30.88
C ALA A 372 -4.83 -15.25 -31.54
N GLU A 373 -5.68 -14.61 -32.37
CA GLU A 373 -5.31 -13.35 -33.01
C GLU A 373 -5.12 -12.19 -32.03
N GLY A 374 -5.97 -12.10 -31.01
CA GLY A 374 -5.87 -11.08 -29.96
C GLY A 374 -4.63 -11.28 -29.10
N VAL A 375 -4.37 -12.53 -28.72
CA VAL A 375 -3.18 -12.92 -27.93
C VAL A 375 -1.90 -12.64 -28.73
N ALA A 376 -1.84 -13.02 -30.00
CA ALA A 376 -0.67 -12.77 -30.85
C ALA A 376 -0.37 -11.28 -31.00
N ARG A 377 -1.39 -10.45 -31.25
CA ARG A 377 -1.22 -8.98 -31.32
C ARG A 377 -0.71 -8.40 -30.00
N THR A 378 -1.32 -8.82 -28.88
CA THR A 378 -0.91 -8.33 -27.56
C THR A 378 0.54 -8.71 -27.28
N ARG A 379 0.95 -9.96 -27.53
CA ARG A 379 2.34 -10.42 -27.34
C ARG A 379 3.32 -9.67 -28.24
N SER A 380 2.98 -9.42 -29.52
CA SER A 380 3.81 -8.61 -30.42
C SER A 380 4.09 -7.24 -29.82
N THR A 381 3.03 -6.55 -29.35
CA THR A 381 3.15 -5.24 -28.72
C THR A 381 4.03 -5.29 -27.45
N LEU A 382 3.82 -6.29 -26.59
CA LEU A 382 4.63 -6.46 -25.37
C LEU A 382 6.09 -6.73 -25.69
N ASN A 383 6.38 -7.59 -26.68
CA ASN A 383 7.74 -7.89 -27.12
C ASN A 383 8.45 -6.67 -27.71
N GLU A 384 7.77 -5.84 -28.52
CA GLU A 384 8.32 -4.60 -29.07
C GLU A 384 8.74 -3.62 -27.95
N ILE A 385 7.92 -3.49 -26.90
CA ILE A 385 8.21 -2.68 -25.72
C ILE A 385 9.34 -3.29 -24.91
N ALA A 386 9.39 -4.62 -24.84
CA ALA A 386 10.41 -5.36 -24.13
C ALA A 386 11.83 -5.14 -24.69
N VAL A 387 11.95 -4.95 -25.98
CA VAL A 387 13.23 -4.68 -26.67
C VAL A 387 13.64 -3.21 -26.55
N SER A 388 12.72 -2.31 -26.23
CA SER A 388 13.00 -0.91 -26.02
C SER A 388 13.78 -0.68 -24.72
N GLU A 389 14.98 -0.14 -24.80
CA GLU A 389 15.80 0.18 -23.61
C GLU A 389 15.18 1.28 -22.74
N GLN A 390 14.29 2.09 -23.29
CA GLN A 390 13.60 3.18 -22.58
C GLN A 390 12.09 3.09 -22.82
N SER A 391 11.36 2.78 -21.78
CA SER A 391 9.90 2.84 -21.78
C SER A 391 9.43 4.15 -21.16
N ASP A 392 8.67 4.91 -21.91
CA ASP A 392 8.01 6.13 -21.45
C ASP A 392 6.53 5.87 -21.11
N LEU A 393 5.86 6.92 -20.62
CA LEU A 393 4.44 6.88 -20.28
C LEU A 393 3.56 6.46 -21.48
N ALA A 394 3.89 6.95 -22.69
CA ALA A 394 3.11 6.68 -23.91
C ALA A 394 3.24 5.20 -24.30
N THR A 395 4.44 4.67 -24.33
CA THR A 395 4.75 3.27 -24.65
C THR A 395 4.04 2.31 -23.70
N LEU A 396 4.11 2.57 -22.37
CA LEU A 396 3.44 1.75 -21.37
C LEU A 396 1.91 1.85 -21.45
N SER A 397 1.37 3.00 -21.82
CA SER A 397 -0.07 3.16 -22.06
C SER A 397 -0.54 2.32 -23.25
N VAL A 398 0.29 2.18 -24.30
CA VAL A 398 -0.01 1.31 -25.46
C VAL A 398 0.01 -0.17 -25.03
N ALA A 399 0.99 -0.60 -24.22
CA ALA A 399 1.03 -1.96 -23.67
C ALA A 399 -0.25 -2.31 -22.90
N LEU A 400 -0.63 -1.44 -21.98
CA LEU A 400 -1.84 -1.61 -21.17
C LEU A 400 -3.11 -1.64 -22.03
N ARG A 401 -3.19 -0.77 -23.04
CA ARG A 401 -4.31 -0.78 -24.00
C ARG A 401 -4.39 -2.10 -24.75
N ALA A 402 -3.27 -2.70 -25.16
CA ALA A 402 -3.26 -3.99 -25.85
C ALA A 402 -3.85 -5.09 -24.96
N ILE A 403 -3.42 -5.17 -23.67
CA ILE A 403 -3.97 -6.13 -22.72
C ILE A 403 -5.47 -5.88 -22.47
N ARG A 404 -5.88 -4.64 -22.25
CA ARG A 404 -7.30 -4.28 -22.06
C ARG A 404 -8.17 -4.60 -23.28
N THR A 405 -7.65 -4.43 -24.48
CA THR A 405 -8.36 -4.79 -25.70
C THR A 405 -8.60 -6.30 -25.77
N LEU A 406 -7.61 -7.10 -25.39
CA LEU A 406 -7.75 -8.54 -25.29
C LEU A 406 -8.80 -8.94 -24.24
N VAL A 407 -8.83 -8.28 -23.09
CA VAL A 407 -9.89 -8.45 -22.06
C VAL A 407 -11.27 -8.12 -22.63
N GLY A 408 -11.41 -7.11 -23.48
CA GLY A 408 -12.67 -6.67 -24.07
C GLY A 408 -13.23 -7.60 -25.17
N GLN A 409 -12.38 -8.34 -25.89
CA GLN A 409 -12.78 -9.18 -27.03
C GLN A 409 -13.68 -10.39 -26.69
N GLY A 410 -13.79 -10.76 -25.44
CA GLY A 410 -14.67 -11.85 -24.99
C GLY A 410 -16.04 -11.39 -24.46
N ALA A 411 -16.44 -10.14 -24.69
CA ALA A 411 -17.66 -9.55 -24.11
C ALA A 411 -18.85 -9.53 -25.10
N SER A 412 -18.69 -10.03 -26.35
CA SER A 412 -19.75 -10.14 -27.37
C SER A 412 -20.30 -11.55 -27.44
#